data_e805049514ddd5311828bb7753a080d9
#
_entry.id   e805049514ddd5311828bb7753a080d9
#
_cell.length_a   1.000
_cell.length_b   1.000
_cell.length_c   1.000
_cell.angle_alpha   90.00
_cell.angle_beta   90.00
_cell.angle_gamma   90.00
#
_symmetry.space_group_name_H-M   'P 1'
#
loop_
_entity.id
_entity.type
_entity.pdbx_description
1 polymer ?
#
loop_
_entity_poly.entity_id
_entity_poly.type
_entity_poly.pdbx_seq_one_letter_code
_entity_poly.pdbx_strand_id
1 'polypeptide(L)'
;MYNITDIRSMHFEVTSKCQAKCPMCPRRINGGKLNPNLILDEITLEKFGQWFDIDFVKQLDSFYMCGNLGDPIVAKDTLEIFQYLRKHNPKIYLRMHTNGSAKSIPWWKNLAEQKVTVIFGIDGLADTHSKYRINTDWSKIIENAQAFISNGGDARWDMIIFKHNEHQIDECRILSNQLGFKEFSIKHTSRFKDDKFDVLDNHNNIIDTLYPTSKSKSMITKVKKAQEEVLPMISCKAKNQSELYVSATGSISPCCWLDLEWMPEQSFSKNDYIEKIKEFPNLNNSSLKEIFNSGYFSKISNCWVTTGLKECSKQCGSFDKLNEQFIRITHEN
;
A
#
# COMPACT_ATOMS: atom_id res chain seq x y z
N MET A 1 -16.05 16.26 6.13
CA MET A 1 -15.63 14.87 6.41
C MET A 1 -15.15 14.73 7.85
N TYR A 2 -14.02 15.24 8.23
CA TYR A 2 -13.45 15.34 9.59
C TYR A 2 -12.51 16.56 9.65
N ASN A 3 -12.17 17.01 10.86
CA ASN A 3 -11.24 18.10 11.10
C ASN A 3 -9.82 17.56 11.34
N ILE A 4 -8.82 18.42 11.30
CA ILE A 4 -7.42 18.03 11.57
C ILE A 4 -7.26 17.39 12.96
N THR A 5 -8.02 17.87 13.95
CA THR A 5 -8.00 17.35 15.33
C THR A 5 -8.66 15.97 15.49
N ASP A 6 -9.38 15.50 14.46
CA ASP A 6 -10.03 14.19 14.47
C ASP A 6 -9.11 13.08 13.93
N ILE A 7 -8.00 13.45 13.26
CA ILE A 7 -7.06 12.47 12.66
C ILE A 7 -6.43 11.61 13.74
N ARG A 8 -6.50 10.29 13.55
CA ARG A 8 -5.93 9.26 14.45
C ARG A 8 -5.03 8.27 13.72
N SER A 9 -5.17 8.17 12.43
CA SER A 9 -4.40 7.24 11.61
C SER A 9 -3.76 7.96 10.42
N MET A 10 -2.53 7.60 10.09
CA MET A 10 -1.87 8.12 8.89
C MET A 10 -1.36 6.97 8.02
N HIS A 11 -1.76 6.97 6.75
CA HIS A 11 -1.13 6.19 5.70
C HIS A 11 -0.12 7.10 4.98
N PHE A 12 1.16 6.77 5.09
CA PHE A 12 2.25 7.61 4.62
C PHE A 12 3.13 6.88 3.61
N GLU A 13 3.30 7.44 2.43
CA GLU A 13 4.26 6.94 1.45
C GLU A 13 5.54 7.76 1.52
N VAL A 14 6.54 7.25 2.24
CA VAL A 14 7.82 7.94 2.41
C VAL A 14 8.60 8.09 1.11
N THR A 15 8.34 7.25 0.11
CA THR A 15 8.98 7.31 -1.20
C THR A 15 8.12 6.67 -2.28
N SER A 16 8.24 7.17 -3.51
CA SER A 16 7.73 6.54 -4.74
C SER A 16 8.79 5.67 -5.44
N LYS A 17 9.99 5.53 -4.87
CA LYS A 17 11.07 4.69 -5.40
C LYS A 17 10.92 3.25 -4.90
N CYS A 18 11.28 2.28 -5.73
CA CYS A 18 11.35 0.85 -5.37
C CYS A 18 12.31 0.15 -6.32
N GLN A 19 13.14 -0.75 -5.82
CA GLN A 19 14.03 -1.55 -6.64
C GLN A 19 13.30 -2.70 -7.34
N ALA A 20 12.20 -3.20 -6.76
CA ALA A 20 11.41 -4.29 -7.36
C ALA A 20 10.70 -3.86 -8.65
N LYS A 21 10.50 -4.83 -9.54
CA LYS A 21 9.86 -4.67 -10.85
C LYS A 21 8.61 -5.56 -10.99
N CYS A 22 7.80 -5.63 -9.94
CA CYS A 22 6.60 -6.47 -9.94
C CYS A 22 5.68 -6.14 -11.13
N PRO A 23 5.30 -7.12 -11.96
CA PRO A 23 4.61 -6.87 -13.24
C PRO A 23 3.30 -6.09 -13.14
N MET A 24 2.49 -6.38 -12.12
CA MET A 24 1.20 -5.70 -11.93
C MET A 24 1.31 -4.44 -11.06
N CYS A 25 2.52 -3.98 -10.73
CA CYS A 25 2.70 -2.74 -9.98
C CYS A 25 2.45 -1.54 -10.91
N PRO A 26 1.63 -0.53 -10.49
CA PRO A 26 1.32 0.63 -11.33
C PRO A 26 2.53 1.53 -11.63
N ARG A 27 3.66 1.30 -10.96
CA ARG A 27 4.93 1.96 -11.28
C ARG A 27 5.45 1.62 -12.68
N ARG A 28 4.97 0.53 -13.28
CA ARG A 28 5.44 0.03 -14.58
C ARG A 28 4.27 -0.33 -15.47
N ILE A 29 4.49 -0.21 -16.76
CA ILE A 29 3.59 -0.69 -17.78
C ILE A 29 3.84 -2.19 -17.95
N ASN A 30 2.95 -3.00 -17.39
CA ASN A 30 3.01 -4.47 -17.43
C ASN A 30 4.38 -5.07 -17.06
N GLY A 31 5.10 -4.47 -16.10
CA GLY A 31 6.43 -4.94 -15.69
C GLY A 31 7.61 -4.35 -16.48
N GLY A 32 7.36 -3.80 -17.67
CA GLY A 32 8.36 -3.21 -18.56
C GLY A 32 8.75 -1.77 -18.19
N LYS A 33 8.52 -0.83 -19.09
CA LYS A 33 8.86 0.59 -18.92
C LYS A 33 8.27 1.18 -17.64
N LEU A 34 8.99 2.14 -17.05
CA LEU A 34 8.45 2.94 -15.95
C LEU A 34 7.22 3.71 -16.43
N ASN A 35 6.22 3.84 -15.56
CA ASN A 35 5.05 4.68 -15.82
C ASN A 35 5.50 6.15 -16.02
N PRO A 36 5.23 6.77 -17.18
CA PRO A 36 5.71 8.11 -17.48
C PRO A 36 5.10 9.21 -16.58
N ASN A 37 3.96 8.92 -15.94
CA ASN A 37 3.30 9.86 -15.03
C ASN A 37 3.80 9.73 -13.59
N LEU A 38 4.71 8.79 -13.31
CA LEU A 38 5.23 8.57 -11.97
C LEU A 38 6.34 9.58 -11.66
N ILE A 39 6.12 10.41 -10.66
CA ILE A 39 7.13 11.29 -10.09
C ILE A 39 7.92 10.50 -9.05
N LEU A 40 9.26 10.41 -9.22
CA LEU A 40 10.15 9.75 -8.29
C LEU A 40 10.61 10.75 -7.23
N ASP A 41 10.08 10.62 -6.03
CA ASP A 41 10.41 11.48 -4.89
C ASP A 41 10.54 10.67 -3.60
N GLU A 42 11.04 11.31 -2.54
CA GLU A 42 11.08 10.77 -1.19
C GLU A 42 11.01 11.89 -0.15
N ILE A 43 10.45 11.58 1.00
CA ILE A 43 10.26 12.52 2.10
C ILE A 43 11.35 12.27 3.13
N THR A 44 12.14 13.30 3.43
CA THR A 44 13.14 13.26 4.49
C THR A 44 12.50 13.47 5.87
N LEU A 45 13.21 13.11 6.95
CA LEU A 45 12.79 13.42 8.31
C LEU A 45 12.59 14.94 8.53
N GLU A 46 13.46 15.77 7.95
CA GLU A 46 13.33 17.22 8.01
C GLU A 46 12.00 17.68 7.40
N LYS A 47 11.68 17.21 6.20
CA LYS A 47 10.43 17.55 5.50
C LYS A 47 9.19 17.03 6.24
N PHE A 48 9.28 15.83 6.81
CA PHE A 48 8.25 15.28 7.68
C PHE A 48 7.97 16.20 8.88
N GLY A 49 9.02 16.67 9.57
CA GLY A 49 8.91 17.57 10.71
C GLY A 49 8.42 18.99 10.36
N GLN A 50 8.64 19.45 9.11
CA GLN A 50 8.07 20.72 8.61
C GLN A 50 6.57 20.62 8.36
N TRP A 51 6.07 19.46 7.92
CA TRP A 51 4.65 19.22 7.63
C TRP A 51 3.81 18.89 8.85
N PHE A 52 4.42 18.18 9.82
CA PHE A 52 3.70 17.63 10.98
C PHE A 52 4.42 18.03 12.27
N ASP A 53 3.79 18.90 13.03
CA ASP A 53 4.29 19.28 14.35
C ASP A 53 4.17 18.13 15.37
N ILE A 54 4.81 18.32 16.51
CA ILE A 54 4.84 17.30 17.58
C ILE A 54 3.44 17.02 18.13
N ASP A 55 2.57 18.01 18.18
CA ASP A 55 1.22 17.84 18.73
C ASP A 55 0.33 17.05 17.77
N PHE A 56 0.50 17.22 16.45
CA PHE A 56 -0.12 16.35 15.46
C PHE A 56 0.39 14.90 15.59
N VAL A 57 1.69 14.69 15.79
CA VAL A 57 2.26 13.33 15.98
C VAL A 57 1.70 12.68 17.25
N LYS A 58 1.55 13.42 18.35
CA LYS A 58 1.03 12.90 19.62
C LYS A 58 -0.43 12.46 19.55
N GLN A 59 -1.23 13.06 18.67
CA GLN A 59 -2.65 12.68 18.53
C GLN A 59 -2.88 11.39 17.74
N LEU A 60 -1.86 10.87 17.01
CA LEU A 60 -1.99 9.67 16.18
C LEU A 60 -2.02 8.40 17.05
N ASP A 61 -2.99 7.53 16.79
CA ASP A 61 -3.05 6.18 17.34
C ASP A 61 -2.23 5.21 16.47
N SER A 62 -2.17 5.44 15.15
CA SER A 62 -1.44 4.58 14.22
C SER A 62 -0.78 5.35 13.07
N PHE A 63 0.35 4.80 12.63
CA PHE A 63 1.09 5.28 11.45
C PHE A 63 1.54 4.09 10.62
N TYR A 64 1.30 4.18 9.32
CA TYR A 64 1.46 3.07 8.42
C TYR A 64 2.21 3.47 7.15
N MET A 65 3.39 2.90 6.93
CA MET A 65 4.12 3.05 5.68
C MET A 65 3.79 1.90 4.73
N CYS A 66 3.08 2.21 3.66
CA CYS A 66 2.84 1.27 2.57
C CYS A 66 2.98 2.01 1.25
N GLY A 67 3.83 1.52 0.39
CA GLY A 67 3.95 2.09 -0.92
C GLY A 67 2.90 1.55 -1.89
N ASN A 68 1.96 2.39 -2.33
CA ASN A 68 1.26 2.12 -3.58
C ASN A 68 2.25 2.18 -4.74
N LEU A 69 3.20 3.12 -4.66
CA LEU A 69 4.14 3.46 -5.72
C LEU A 69 5.60 3.26 -5.33
N GLY A 70 5.91 3.08 -4.04
CA GLY A 70 7.26 2.89 -3.55
C GLY A 70 7.40 1.73 -2.58
N ASP A 71 8.60 1.58 -2.03
CA ASP A 71 8.83 0.67 -0.91
C ASP A 71 9.64 1.42 0.16
N PRO A 72 9.17 1.48 1.41
CA PRO A 72 9.82 2.23 2.49
C PRO A 72 11.29 1.87 2.70
N ILE A 73 11.69 0.62 2.42
CA ILE A 73 13.09 0.20 2.63
C ILE A 73 14.11 0.87 1.69
N VAL A 74 13.67 1.52 0.60
CA VAL A 74 14.60 2.21 -0.28
C VAL A 74 14.77 3.68 0.07
N ALA A 75 13.86 4.27 0.84
CA ALA A 75 14.00 5.63 1.31
C ALA A 75 15.16 5.76 2.30
N LYS A 76 15.75 6.97 2.33
CA LYS A 76 16.89 7.27 3.20
C LYS A 76 16.47 7.24 4.66
N ASP A 77 15.44 7.98 5.00
CA ASP A 77 15.08 8.35 6.38
C ASP A 77 13.89 7.53 6.97
N THR A 78 13.59 6.34 6.40
CA THR A 78 12.50 5.50 6.91
C THR A 78 12.68 5.15 8.39
N LEU A 79 13.86 4.72 8.80
CA LEU A 79 14.15 4.35 10.18
C LEU A 79 14.10 5.58 11.09
N GLU A 80 14.67 6.67 10.65
CA GLU A 80 14.73 7.94 11.36
C GLU A 80 13.33 8.53 11.62
N ILE A 81 12.41 8.39 10.64
CA ILE A 81 11.00 8.79 10.84
C ILE A 81 10.32 7.89 11.87
N PHE A 82 10.52 6.56 11.84
CA PHE A 82 9.98 5.67 12.88
C PHE A 82 10.54 5.98 14.26
N GLN A 83 11.84 6.27 14.37
CA GLN A 83 12.48 6.70 15.62
C GLN A 83 11.88 8.01 16.15
N TYR A 84 11.68 8.98 15.25
CA TYR A 84 11.06 10.26 15.60
C TYR A 84 9.63 10.05 16.11
N LEU A 85 8.81 9.26 15.41
CA LEU A 85 7.45 8.95 15.83
C LEU A 85 7.42 8.26 17.20
N ARG A 86 8.26 7.25 17.41
CA ARG A 86 8.35 6.51 18.69
C ARG A 86 8.82 7.40 19.83
N LYS A 87 9.75 8.31 19.58
CA LYS A 87 10.25 9.27 20.57
C LYS A 87 9.16 10.23 21.06
N HIS A 88 8.35 10.76 20.14
CA HIS A 88 7.34 11.78 20.45
C HIS A 88 5.97 11.20 20.80
N ASN A 89 5.67 9.97 20.38
CA ASN A 89 4.46 9.23 20.72
C ASN A 89 4.80 7.76 21.03
N PRO A 90 5.18 7.45 22.30
CA PRO A 90 5.61 6.11 22.69
C PRO A 90 4.55 5.01 22.51
N LYS A 91 3.26 5.36 22.43
CA LYS A 91 2.14 4.42 22.33
C LYS A 91 1.66 4.20 20.89
N ILE A 92 2.15 4.96 19.92
CA ILE A 92 1.70 4.88 18.53
C ILE A 92 1.90 3.47 17.97
N TYR A 93 0.90 2.94 17.27
CA TYR A 93 1.02 1.68 16.55
C TYR A 93 1.68 1.91 15.18
N LEU A 94 2.89 1.40 15.01
CA LEU A 94 3.69 1.57 13.80
C LEU A 94 3.62 0.33 12.92
N ARG A 95 3.39 0.51 11.62
CA ARG A 95 3.38 -0.58 10.63
C ARG A 95 4.14 -0.19 9.37
N MET A 96 4.67 -1.21 8.69
CA MET A 96 5.31 -1.07 7.38
C MET A 96 5.03 -2.28 6.50
N HIS A 97 4.67 -2.03 5.23
CA HIS A 97 4.71 -3.07 4.19
C HIS A 97 5.97 -2.92 3.35
N THR A 98 6.60 -4.05 3.02
CA THR A 98 7.83 -4.05 2.24
C THR A 98 8.04 -5.35 1.47
N ASN A 99 8.85 -5.29 0.40
CA ASN A 99 9.37 -6.49 -0.25
C ASN A 99 10.55 -7.12 0.51
N GLY A 100 11.12 -6.43 1.49
CA GLY A 100 12.17 -6.95 2.38
C GLY A 100 13.56 -7.13 1.78
N SER A 101 13.76 -6.86 0.47
CA SER A 101 14.99 -7.21 -0.26
C SER A 101 16.06 -6.11 -0.28
N ALA A 102 16.07 -5.22 0.71
CA ALA A 102 17.08 -4.16 0.82
C ALA A 102 17.48 -3.91 2.28
N LYS A 103 18.36 -2.93 2.49
CA LYS A 103 18.96 -2.55 3.77
C LYS A 103 19.92 -3.64 4.33
N SER A 104 20.66 -3.26 5.35
CA SER A 104 21.62 -4.12 6.05
C SER A 104 21.01 -4.76 7.29
N ILE A 105 21.58 -5.85 7.78
CA ILE A 105 21.16 -6.52 9.01
C ILE A 105 21.10 -5.57 10.22
N PRO A 106 22.09 -4.68 10.48
CA PRO A 106 21.97 -3.70 11.55
C PRO A 106 20.76 -2.79 11.41
N TRP A 107 20.39 -2.38 10.19
CA TRP A 107 19.20 -1.55 9.97
C TRP A 107 17.93 -2.28 10.39
N TRP A 108 17.79 -3.57 10.03
CA TRP A 108 16.62 -4.39 10.41
C TRP A 108 16.52 -4.59 11.92
N LYS A 109 17.67 -4.79 12.61
CA LYS A 109 17.70 -4.87 14.07
C LYS A 109 17.25 -3.57 14.73
N ASN A 110 17.76 -2.42 14.26
CA ASN A 110 17.35 -1.12 14.77
C ASN A 110 15.87 -0.81 14.51
N LEU A 111 15.31 -1.29 13.39
CA LEU A 111 13.88 -1.18 13.11
C LEU A 111 13.04 -1.99 14.11
N ALA A 112 13.48 -3.19 14.48
CA ALA A 112 12.79 -4.02 15.46
C ALA A 112 12.67 -3.33 16.85
N GLU A 113 13.72 -2.59 17.26
CA GLU A 113 13.72 -1.79 18.51
C GLU A 113 12.62 -0.73 18.53
N GLN A 114 12.17 -0.24 17.36
CA GLN A 114 11.09 0.74 17.26
C GLN A 114 9.69 0.10 17.42
N LYS A 115 9.60 -1.21 17.62
CA LYS A 115 8.34 -1.96 17.73
C LYS A 115 7.40 -1.71 16.54
N VAL A 116 7.96 -1.72 15.34
CA VAL A 116 7.21 -1.62 14.09
C VAL A 116 6.72 -3.03 13.74
N THR A 117 5.43 -3.17 13.42
CA THR A 117 4.94 -4.40 12.77
C THR A 117 5.32 -4.35 11.29
N VAL A 118 6.15 -5.28 10.83
CA VAL A 118 6.59 -5.34 9.43
C VAL A 118 5.89 -6.46 8.69
N ILE A 119 5.24 -6.11 7.58
CA ILE A 119 4.55 -7.05 6.70
C ILE A 119 5.42 -7.26 5.48
N PHE A 120 5.99 -8.45 5.37
CA PHE A 120 6.85 -8.86 4.25
C PHE A 120 6.01 -9.43 3.12
N GLY A 121 6.13 -8.85 1.92
CA GLY A 121 5.50 -9.36 0.71
C GLY A 121 6.35 -10.45 0.06
N ILE A 122 6.11 -11.72 0.38
CA ILE A 122 6.87 -12.87 -0.12
C ILE A 122 5.91 -13.80 -0.86
N ASP A 123 6.05 -13.91 -2.18
CA ASP A 123 5.07 -14.57 -3.05
C ASP A 123 5.56 -15.95 -3.53
N GLY A 124 5.73 -16.86 -2.58
CA GLY A 124 6.20 -18.24 -2.79
C GLY A 124 7.58 -18.51 -2.21
N LEU A 125 8.15 -19.66 -2.55
CA LEU A 125 9.50 -20.08 -2.18
C LEU A 125 10.54 -19.53 -3.16
N ALA A 126 11.80 -19.89 -2.99
CA ALA A 126 12.94 -19.37 -3.76
C ALA A 126 12.79 -19.55 -5.27
N ASP A 127 12.14 -20.64 -5.71
CA ASP A 127 11.95 -21.00 -7.11
C ASP A 127 10.79 -20.25 -7.80
N THR A 128 9.78 -19.77 -7.05
CA THR A 128 8.59 -19.14 -7.61
C THR A 128 8.47 -17.65 -7.30
N HIS A 129 9.04 -17.20 -6.19
CA HIS A 129 8.95 -15.81 -5.71
C HIS A 129 9.35 -14.79 -6.78
N SER A 130 10.50 -15.01 -7.44
CA SER A 130 11.05 -14.07 -8.43
C SER A 130 10.19 -13.94 -9.69
N LYS A 131 9.25 -14.85 -9.93
CA LYS A 131 8.33 -14.78 -11.07
C LYS A 131 7.40 -13.58 -11.02
N TYR A 132 7.02 -13.15 -9.81
CA TYR A 132 6.24 -11.94 -9.58
C TYR A 132 7.08 -10.82 -8.94
N ARG A 133 7.93 -11.12 -7.96
CA ARG A 133 8.79 -10.15 -7.28
C ARG A 133 10.11 -9.96 -8.03
N ILE A 134 10.03 -9.61 -9.30
CA ILE A 134 11.20 -9.40 -10.17
C ILE A 134 12.13 -8.36 -9.54
N ASN A 135 13.43 -8.63 -9.60
CA ASN A 135 14.49 -7.78 -9.03
C ASN A 135 14.45 -7.68 -7.49
N THR A 136 14.02 -8.75 -6.83
CA THR A 136 14.19 -8.98 -5.39
C THR A 136 14.98 -10.28 -5.18
N ASP A 137 15.63 -10.42 -4.03
CA ASP A 137 16.40 -11.59 -3.64
C ASP A 137 15.69 -12.29 -2.48
N TRP A 138 15.17 -13.50 -2.72
CA TRP A 138 14.42 -14.28 -1.75
C TRP A 138 15.28 -14.63 -0.51
N SER A 139 16.54 -15.05 -0.71
CA SER A 139 17.43 -15.42 0.38
C SER A 139 17.72 -14.22 1.29
N LYS A 140 17.94 -13.05 0.68
CA LYS A 140 18.12 -11.80 1.42
C LYS A 140 16.88 -11.37 2.17
N ILE A 141 15.68 -11.60 1.62
CA ILE A 141 14.42 -11.30 2.32
C ILE A 141 14.30 -12.16 3.57
N ILE A 142 14.58 -13.46 3.47
CA ILE A 142 14.52 -14.38 4.61
C ILE A 142 15.57 -14.02 5.66
N GLU A 143 16.81 -13.72 5.26
CA GLU A 143 17.86 -13.26 6.17
C GLU A 143 17.47 -11.98 6.91
N ASN A 144 16.93 -10.99 6.21
CA ASN A 144 16.47 -9.74 6.79
C ASN A 144 15.29 -9.95 7.76
N ALA A 145 14.32 -10.78 7.39
CA ALA A 145 13.19 -11.11 8.25
C ALA A 145 13.64 -11.83 9.52
N GLN A 146 14.55 -12.80 9.42
CA GLN A 146 15.11 -13.49 10.58
C GLN A 146 15.89 -12.55 11.50
N ALA A 147 16.68 -11.62 10.94
CA ALA A 147 17.39 -10.62 11.73
C ALA A 147 16.43 -9.68 12.47
N PHE A 148 15.33 -9.30 11.84
CA PHE A 148 14.28 -8.49 12.45
C PHE A 148 13.56 -9.26 13.57
N ILE A 149 13.11 -10.50 13.30
CA ILE A 149 12.40 -11.37 14.25
C ILE A 149 13.27 -11.71 15.45
N SER A 150 14.52 -12.13 15.24
CA SER A 150 15.44 -12.50 16.33
C SER A 150 15.80 -11.33 17.24
N ASN A 151 15.58 -10.10 16.80
CA ASN A 151 15.71 -8.88 17.60
C ASN A 151 14.37 -8.41 18.22
N GLY A 152 13.36 -9.28 18.29
CA GLY A 152 12.06 -9.01 18.91
C GLY A 152 11.04 -8.30 17.99
N GLY A 153 11.29 -8.24 16.70
CA GLY A 153 10.39 -7.61 15.72
C GLY A 153 9.10 -8.42 15.48
N ASP A 154 7.97 -7.72 15.32
CA ASP A 154 6.69 -8.30 14.90
C ASP A 154 6.66 -8.41 13.38
N ALA A 155 6.99 -9.57 12.82
CA ALA A 155 6.99 -9.85 11.39
C ALA A 155 5.75 -10.64 10.97
N ARG A 156 5.18 -10.25 9.82
CA ARG A 156 4.07 -10.95 9.17
C ARG A 156 4.43 -11.23 7.73
N TRP A 157 3.94 -12.34 7.20
CA TRP A 157 4.18 -12.76 5.82
C TRP A 157 2.88 -12.65 5.01
N ASP A 158 2.85 -11.77 4.02
CA ASP A 158 1.79 -11.67 3.03
C ASP A 158 2.20 -12.35 1.73
N MET A 159 1.40 -13.30 1.23
CA MET A 159 1.63 -14.00 -0.03
C MET A 159 0.50 -13.70 -1.01
N ILE A 160 0.82 -13.05 -2.14
CA ILE A 160 -0.10 -12.96 -3.27
C ILE A 160 -0.04 -14.26 -4.06
N ILE A 161 -1.21 -14.89 -4.24
CA ILE A 161 -1.27 -16.18 -4.93
C ILE A 161 -1.67 -16.02 -6.40
N PHE A 162 -0.93 -16.76 -7.22
CA PHE A 162 -1.08 -16.93 -8.65
C PHE A 162 -1.08 -18.42 -8.97
N LYS A 163 -1.42 -18.79 -10.21
CA LYS A 163 -1.38 -20.19 -10.66
C LYS A 163 0.02 -20.82 -10.49
N HIS A 164 1.10 -20.04 -10.60
CA HIS A 164 2.46 -20.56 -10.53
C HIS A 164 2.96 -20.84 -9.10
N ASN A 165 2.34 -20.28 -8.06
CA ASN A 165 2.77 -20.44 -6.67
C ASN A 165 1.67 -20.99 -5.74
N GLU A 166 0.44 -21.22 -6.23
CA GLU A 166 -0.68 -21.68 -5.39
C GLU A 166 -0.41 -23.06 -4.75
N HIS A 167 0.44 -23.89 -5.36
CA HIS A 167 0.81 -25.20 -4.83
C HIS A 167 1.76 -25.13 -3.63
N GLN A 168 2.41 -23.98 -3.38
CA GLN A 168 3.36 -23.79 -2.28
C GLN A 168 2.74 -23.16 -1.02
N ILE A 169 1.43 -22.95 -0.99
CA ILE A 169 0.75 -22.24 0.13
C ILE A 169 1.05 -22.93 1.46
N ASP A 170 0.88 -24.25 1.55
CA ASP A 170 1.07 -24.98 2.81
C ASP A 170 2.55 -24.99 3.22
N GLU A 171 3.47 -25.15 2.29
CA GLU A 171 4.89 -25.10 2.56
C GLU A 171 5.34 -23.71 3.03
N CYS A 172 4.87 -22.63 2.37
CA CYS A 172 5.11 -21.26 2.82
C CYS A 172 4.55 -21.00 4.22
N ARG A 173 3.37 -21.52 4.53
CA ARG A 173 2.75 -21.41 5.86
C ARG A 173 3.59 -22.11 6.94
N ILE A 174 4.04 -23.32 6.67
CA ILE A 174 4.91 -24.09 7.59
C ILE A 174 6.24 -23.34 7.79
N LEU A 175 6.87 -22.90 6.70
CA LEU A 175 8.14 -22.17 6.75
C LEU A 175 7.98 -20.84 7.50
N SER A 176 6.89 -20.10 7.30
CA SER A 176 6.65 -18.85 8.01
C SER A 176 6.58 -19.04 9.53
N ASN A 177 5.93 -20.13 10.00
CA ASN A 177 5.89 -20.49 11.41
C ASN A 177 7.29 -20.87 11.94
N GLN A 178 8.03 -21.70 11.21
CA GLN A 178 9.40 -22.11 11.58
C GLN A 178 10.36 -20.92 11.69
N LEU A 179 10.19 -19.90 10.85
CA LEU A 179 10.99 -18.67 10.86
C LEU A 179 10.55 -17.66 11.93
N GLY A 180 9.42 -17.89 12.61
CA GLY A 180 8.93 -17.04 13.69
C GLY A 180 8.06 -15.87 13.24
N PHE A 181 7.50 -15.89 12.02
CA PHE A 181 6.47 -14.92 11.65
C PHE A 181 5.21 -15.13 12.50
N LYS A 182 4.61 -14.05 12.99
CA LYS A 182 3.40 -14.12 13.82
C LYS A 182 2.12 -14.38 13.03
N GLU A 183 2.12 -14.03 11.75
CA GLU A 183 0.95 -14.19 10.88
C GLU A 183 1.40 -14.55 9.47
N PHE A 184 0.67 -15.45 8.83
CA PHE A 184 0.75 -15.76 7.41
C PHE A 184 -0.58 -15.43 6.74
N SER A 185 -0.56 -14.59 5.72
CA SER A 185 -1.76 -14.15 5.02
C SER A 185 -1.71 -14.47 3.53
N ILE A 186 -2.77 -15.07 3.02
CA ILE A 186 -2.96 -15.33 1.60
C ILE A 186 -3.79 -14.20 1.00
N LYS A 187 -3.32 -13.62 -0.11
CA LYS A 187 -4.00 -12.56 -0.84
C LYS A 187 -4.35 -12.97 -2.25
N HIS A 188 -5.62 -12.86 -2.61
CA HIS A 188 -6.07 -12.94 -3.98
C HIS A 188 -5.98 -11.57 -4.65
N THR A 189 -5.25 -11.48 -5.76
CA THR A 189 -5.16 -10.21 -6.49
C THR A 189 -6.40 -9.96 -7.36
N SER A 190 -6.93 -8.74 -7.30
CA SER A 190 -7.98 -8.24 -8.19
C SER A 190 -7.46 -7.52 -9.44
N ARG A 191 -6.13 -7.54 -9.66
CA ARG A 191 -5.49 -6.78 -10.75
C ARG A 191 -5.58 -7.46 -12.12
N PHE A 192 -6.05 -8.70 -12.19
CA PHE A 192 -6.37 -9.33 -13.46
C PHE A 192 -7.63 -8.69 -14.06
N LYS A 193 -7.55 -8.24 -15.30
CA LYS A 193 -8.71 -7.80 -16.09
C LYS A 193 -9.29 -8.94 -16.92
N ASP A 194 -8.42 -9.88 -17.30
CA ASP A 194 -8.69 -11.02 -18.16
C ASP A 194 -8.11 -12.31 -17.55
N ASP A 195 -8.20 -13.42 -18.28
CA ASP A 195 -7.74 -14.74 -17.85
C ASP A 195 -6.22 -14.88 -17.73
N LYS A 196 -5.47 -13.87 -18.17
CA LYS A 196 -4.02 -13.81 -18.11
C LYS A 196 -3.53 -12.37 -18.01
N PHE A 197 -2.26 -12.22 -17.66
CA PHE A 197 -1.55 -10.95 -17.66
C PHE A 197 -0.17 -11.15 -18.29
N ASP A 198 0.05 -10.56 -19.44
CA ASP A 198 1.32 -10.64 -20.16
C ASP A 198 2.34 -9.66 -19.54
N VAL A 199 3.50 -10.19 -19.17
CA VAL A 199 4.62 -9.44 -18.59
C VAL A 199 5.52 -8.96 -19.72
N LEU A 200 5.81 -7.67 -19.74
CA LEU A 200 6.60 -7.02 -20.80
C LEU A 200 8.01 -6.69 -20.33
N ASP A 201 8.94 -6.66 -21.29
CA ASP A 201 10.25 -6.02 -21.12
C ASP A 201 10.17 -4.51 -21.44
N ASN A 202 11.32 -3.82 -21.38
CA ASN A 202 11.43 -2.39 -21.71
C ASN A 202 11.22 -2.09 -23.21
N HIS A 203 11.17 -3.10 -24.09
CA HIS A 203 10.93 -2.97 -25.53
C HIS A 203 9.50 -3.35 -25.91
N ASN A 204 8.64 -3.66 -24.91
CA ASN A 204 7.28 -4.16 -25.05
C ASN A 204 7.15 -5.58 -25.61
N ASN A 205 8.22 -6.39 -25.54
CA ASN A 205 8.12 -7.81 -25.86
C ASN A 205 7.54 -8.56 -24.67
N ILE A 206 6.69 -9.56 -24.93
CA ILE A 206 6.18 -10.46 -23.87
C ILE A 206 7.32 -11.40 -23.47
N ILE A 207 7.70 -11.36 -22.18
CA ILE A 207 8.77 -12.18 -21.59
C ILE A 207 8.25 -13.26 -20.65
N ASP A 208 7.03 -13.10 -20.13
CA ASP A 208 6.33 -14.10 -19.30
C ASP A 208 4.81 -13.82 -19.30
N THR A 209 4.04 -14.76 -18.76
CA THR A 209 2.59 -14.60 -18.60
C THR A 209 2.16 -15.10 -17.22
N LEU A 210 1.47 -14.26 -16.47
CA LEU A 210 0.88 -14.60 -15.19
C LEU A 210 -0.58 -15.06 -15.37
N TYR A 211 -0.98 -16.05 -14.59
CA TYR A 211 -2.35 -16.58 -14.59
C TYR A 211 -2.97 -16.47 -13.19
N PRO A 212 -4.26 -16.06 -13.11
CA PRO A 212 -5.00 -16.07 -11.85
C PRO A 212 -5.29 -17.49 -11.38
N THR A 213 -5.44 -17.65 -10.07
CA THR A 213 -6.04 -18.87 -9.51
C THR A 213 -7.51 -18.98 -9.89
N SER A 214 -8.13 -20.17 -9.73
CA SER A 214 -9.55 -20.37 -9.98
C SER A 214 -10.44 -19.44 -9.14
N LYS A 215 -10.07 -19.19 -7.87
CA LYS A 215 -10.77 -18.25 -6.98
C LYS A 215 -10.66 -16.81 -7.45
N SER A 216 -9.49 -16.38 -7.89
CA SER A 216 -9.29 -15.04 -8.46
C SER A 216 -10.13 -14.82 -9.73
N LYS A 217 -10.28 -15.84 -10.57
CA LYS A 217 -11.16 -15.80 -11.77
C LYS A 217 -12.62 -15.54 -11.40
N SER A 218 -13.14 -16.20 -10.37
CA SER A 218 -14.53 -16.01 -9.92
C SER A 218 -14.77 -14.57 -9.40
N MET A 219 -13.78 -13.98 -8.75
CA MET A 219 -13.82 -12.58 -8.29
C MET A 219 -13.88 -11.57 -9.45
N ILE A 220 -13.08 -11.78 -10.50
CA ILE A 220 -13.10 -10.93 -11.70
C ILE A 220 -14.50 -10.89 -12.32
N THR A 221 -15.16 -12.04 -12.44
CA THR A 221 -16.50 -12.15 -13.00
C THR A 221 -17.55 -11.43 -12.14
N LYS A 222 -17.45 -11.53 -10.80
CA LYS A 222 -18.36 -10.85 -9.87
C LYS A 222 -18.20 -9.33 -9.94
N VAL A 223 -16.97 -8.81 -10.02
CA VAL A 223 -16.70 -7.37 -10.13
C VAL A 223 -17.24 -6.78 -11.44
N LYS A 224 -17.08 -7.48 -12.56
CA LYS A 224 -17.63 -7.05 -13.87
C LYS A 224 -19.17 -6.91 -13.83
N LYS A 225 -19.89 -7.79 -13.10
CA LYS A 225 -21.37 -7.73 -12.97
C LYS A 225 -21.85 -6.61 -12.04
N ALA A 226 -21.09 -6.23 -11.02
CA ALA A 226 -21.49 -5.22 -10.04
C ALA A 226 -21.32 -3.77 -10.52
N GLN A 227 -20.70 -3.52 -11.68
CA GLN A 227 -20.45 -2.17 -12.20
C GLN A 227 -21.66 -1.54 -12.93
N GLU A 228 -22.77 -2.26 -13.08
CA GLU A 228 -23.93 -1.83 -13.90
C GLU A 228 -25.07 -1.20 -13.09
N GLU A 229 -25.03 -1.11 -11.77
CA GLU A 229 -26.17 -0.63 -10.95
C GLU A 229 -25.84 0.56 -10.05
N VAL A 230 -26.84 1.45 -9.92
CA VAL A 230 -27.12 2.53 -8.94
C VAL A 230 -25.99 2.95 -7.99
N LEU A 231 -25.83 4.26 -7.79
CA LEU A 231 -24.88 4.87 -6.84
C LEU A 231 -24.98 4.21 -5.45
N PRO A 232 -23.99 3.45 -5.02
CA PRO A 232 -24.06 2.75 -3.74
C PRO A 232 -23.87 3.73 -2.58
N MET A 233 -24.50 3.45 -1.44
CA MET A 233 -24.20 4.17 -0.22
C MET A 233 -22.73 4.00 0.15
N ILE A 234 -22.00 5.11 0.36
CA ILE A 234 -20.57 5.09 0.65
C ILE A 234 -20.33 4.93 2.15
N SER A 235 -19.74 3.81 2.56
CA SER A 235 -19.16 3.61 3.89
C SER A 235 -17.64 3.81 3.82
N CYS A 236 -17.18 5.05 3.95
CA CYS A 236 -15.79 5.43 3.77
C CYS A 236 -14.91 4.90 4.91
N LYS A 237 -13.98 4.00 4.59
CA LYS A 237 -13.04 3.42 5.57
C LYS A 237 -12.14 4.48 6.19
N ALA A 238 -11.61 5.40 5.38
CA ALA A 238 -10.74 6.46 5.87
C ALA A 238 -11.47 7.38 6.87
N LYS A 239 -12.74 7.74 6.57
CA LYS A 239 -13.55 8.50 7.52
C LYS A 239 -13.78 7.74 8.82
N ASN A 240 -14.12 6.46 8.75
CA ASN A 240 -14.42 5.63 9.93
C ASN A 240 -13.18 5.38 10.79
N GLN A 241 -11.98 5.42 10.20
CA GLN A 241 -10.70 5.24 10.88
C GLN A 241 -9.99 6.56 11.20
N SER A 242 -10.61 7.71 10.90
CA SER A 242 -9.98 9.03 11.03
C SER A 242 -8.60 9.05 10.36
N GLU A 243 -8.52 8.47 9.14
CA GLU A 243 -7.27 8.29 8.41
C GLU A 243 -6.98 9.48 7.50
N LEU A 244 -5.70 9.81 7.39
CA LEU A 244 -5.13 10.73 6.44
C LEU A 244 -4.10 10.01 5.59
N TYR A 245 -4.15 10.19 4.28
CA TYR A 245 -3.13 9.70 3.35
C TYR A 245 -2.23 10.84 2.86
N VAL A 246 -0.94 10.53 2.79
CA VAL A 246 0.09 11.43 2.25
C VAL A 246 0.99 10.65 1.29
N SER A 247 1.08 11.12 0.04
CA SER A 247 1.95 10.53 -0.98
C SER A 247 3.41 10.98 -0.84
N ALA A 248 4.31 10.28 -1.51
CA ALA A 248 5.73 10.62 -1.54
C ALA A 248 6.02 12.01 -2.16
N THR A 249 5.12 12.54 -2.96
CA THR A 249 5.22 13.89 -3.55
C THR A 249 4.61 14.98 -2.68
N GLY A 250 4.05 14.61 -1.50
CA GLY A 250 3.38 15.53 -0.59
C GLY A 250 1.90 15.77 -0.92
N SER A 251 1.33 15.08 -1.92
CA SER A 251 -0.10 15.10 -2.18
C SER A 251 -0.86 14.50 -0.99
N ILE A 252 -2.00 15.11 -0.64
CA ILE A 252 -2.79 14.73 0.53
C ILE A 252 -4.23 14.40 0.14
N SER A 253 -4.75 13.32 0.68
CA SER A 253 -6.13 12.89 0.44
C SER A 253 -6.67 12.07 1.63
N PRO A 254 -7.97 11.77 1.69
CA PRO A 254 -8.51 10.88 2.73
C PRO A 254 -7.91 9.48 2.71
N CYS A 255 -7.63 8.94 1.51
CA CYS A 255 -7.11 7.60 1.34
C CYS A 255 -6.28 7.49 0.06
N CYS A 256 -5.43 6.47 0.00
CA CYS A 256 -4.53 6.21 -1.13
C CYS A 256 -5.25 5.95 -2.48
N TRP A 257 -6.52 5.57 -2.47
CA TRP A 257 -7.30 5.37 -3.70
C TRP A 257 -7.67 6.67 -4.42
N LEU A 258 -7.57 7.82 -3.73
CA LEU A 258 -7.78 9.14 -4.31
C LEU A 258 -6.46 9.86 -4.67
N ASP A 259 -5.32 9.22 -4.51
CA ASP A 259 -4.05 9.65 -5.07
C ASP A 259 -4.00 9.24 -6.55
N LEU A 260 -4.55 10.08 -7.41
CA LEU A 260 -4.75 9.80 -8.84
C LEU A 260 -3.78 10.56 -9.76
N GLU A 261 -2.87 11.36 -9.20
CA GLU A 261 -1.94 12.19 -9.98
C GLU A 261 -1.06 11.38 -10.93
N TRP A 262 -0.62 10.19 -10.50
CA TRP A 262 0.21 9.28 -11.30
C TRP A 262 -0.56 8.53 -12.39
N MET A 263 -1.88 8.63 -12.41
CA MET A 263 -2.68 8.00 -13.47
C MET A 263 -2.59 8.78 -14.76
N PRO A 264 -2.69 8.12 -15.94
CA PRO A 264 -2.80 8.79 -17.24
C PRO A 264 -3.96 9.79 -17.26
N GLU A 265 -3.81 10.88 -18.00
CA GLU A 265 -4.87 11.90 -18.17
C GLU A 265 -6.19 11.31 -18.71
N GLN A 266 -6.11 10.27 -19.55
CA GLN A 266 -7.26 9.56 -20.11
C GLN A 266 -7.90 8.57 -19.13
N SER A 267 -7.36 8.46 -17.90
CA SER A 267 -7.92 7.60 -16.86
C SER A 267 -9.32 8.06 -16.49
N PHE A 268 -10.27 7.13 -16.54
CA PHE A 268 -11.66 7.40 -16.19
C PHE A 268 -11.82 7.86 -14.73
N SER A 269 -11.08 7.28 -13.79
CA SER A 269 -11.11 7.69 -12.37
C SER A 269 -10.50 9.07 -12.17
N LYS A 270 -9.40 9.40 -12.87
CA LYS A 270 -8.76 10.72 -12.79
C LYS A 270 -9.66 11.81 -13.37
N ASN A 271 -10.26 11.57 -14.55
CA ASN A 271 -11.19 12.52 -15.18
C ASN A 271 -12.42 12.79 -14.29
N ASP A 272 -13.04 11.73 -13.75
CA ASP A 272 -14.17 11.84 -12.83
C ASP A 272 -13.81 12.67 -11.57
N TYR A 273 -12.62 12.47 -11.03
CA TYR A 273 -12.12 13.23 -9.89
C TYR A 273 -11.86 14.70 -10.24
N ILE A 274 -11.16 14.96 -11.36
CA ILE A 274 -10.86 16.33 -11.82
C ILE A 274 -12.15 17.11 -12.07
N GLU A 275 -13.14 16.50 -12.70
CA GLU A 275 -14.44 17.13 -12.98
C GLU A 275 -15.15 17.57 -11.70
N LYS A 276 -15.14 16.74 -10.65
CA LYS A 276 -15.93 16.92 -9.43
C LYS A 276 -15.20 17.68 -8.32
N ILE A 277 -13.91 17.45 -8.17
CA ILE A 277 -13.08 17.97 -7.05
C ILE A 277 -12.20 19.12 -7.51
N LYS A 278 -11.53 18.99 -8.64
CA LYS A 278 -10.65 20.01 -9.28
C LYS A 278 -9.39 20.39 -8.46
N GLU A 279 -9.11 19.70 -7.38
CA GLU A 279 -8.03 20.05 -6.46
C GLU A 279 -7.19 18.84 -6.12
N PHE A 280 -5.86 19.03 -6.13
CA PHE A 280 -4.88 18.10 -5.59
C PHE A 280 -4.03 18.86 -4.56
N PRO A 281 -4.50 18.95 -3.30
CA PRO A 281 -3.77 19.68 -2.28
C PRO A 281 -2.44 19.01 -1.98
N ASN A 282 -1.39 19.83 -1.76
CA ASN A 282 -0.04 19.35 -1.58
C ASN A 282 0.67 20.11 -0.46
N LEU A 283 1.31 19.36 0.44
CA LEU A 283 2.01 19.89 1.61
C LEU A 283 3.27 20.68 1.27
N ASN A 284 3.79 20.60 0.04
CA ASN A 284 4.85 21.49 -0.42
C ASN A 284 4.37 22.92 -0.66
N ASN A 285 3.07 23.13 -0.89
CA ASN A 285 2.50 24.41 -1.29
C ASN A 285 1.59 25.03 -0.22
N SER A 286 1.06 24.22 0.70
CA SER A 286 0.12 24.65 1.73
C SER A 286 0.32 23.85 3.01
N SER A 287 0.16 24.50 4.14
CA SER A 287 0.17 23.81 5.43
C SER A 287 -1.03 22.86 5.58
N LEU A 288 -0.89 21.85 6.42
CA LEU A 288 -1.96 20.92 6.73
C LEU A 288 -3.24 21.67 7.18
N LYS A 289 -3.10 22.71 7.99
CA LYS A 289 -4.22 23.55 8.47
C LYS A 289 -4.93 24.28 7.33
N GLU A 290 -4.21 24.85 6.38
CA GLU A 290 -4.79 25.51 5.21
C GLU A 290 -5.56 24.53 4.34
N ILE A 291 -5.02 23.33 4.11
CA ILE A 291 -5.68 22.27 3.34
C ILE A 291 -7.01 21.86 4.01
N PHE A 292 -7.01 21.67 5.33
CA PHE A 292 -8.25 21.35 6.06
C PHE A 292 -9.28 22.47 5.99
N ASN A 293 -8.84 23.72 6.06
CA ASN A 293 -9.71 24.90 6.01
C ASN A 293 -10.23 25.22 4.59
N SER A 294 -9.61 24.70 3.53
CA SER A 294 -10.04 24.94 2.14
C SER A 294 -11.40 24.34 1.79
N GLY A 295 -11.89 23.42 2.62
CA GLY A 295 -13.12 22.67 2.34
C GLY A 295 -12.91 21.44 1.45
N TYR A 296 -11.68 21.12 1.06
CA TYR A 296 -11.33 19.98 0.20
C TYR A 296 -11.95 18.65 0.66
N PHE A 297 -11.76 18.29 1.94
CA PHE A 297 -12.34 17.06 2.49
C PHE A 297 -13.87 17.05 2.49
N SER A 298 -14.49 18.21 2.69
CA SER A 298 -15.95 18.36 2.64
C SER A 298 -16.49 18.21 1.22
N LYS A 299 -15.79 18.71 0.20
CA LYS A 299 -16.13 18.50 -1.22
C LYS A 299 -16.20 17.01 -1.55
N ILE A 300 -15.21 16.23 -1.12
CA ILE A 300 -15.17 14.76 -1.33
C ILE A 300 -16.40 14.09 -0.69
N SER A 301 -16.70 14.41 0.58
CA SER A 301 -17.86 13.79 1.26
C SER A 301 -19.20 14.23 0.69
N ASN A 302 -19.32 15.45 0.19
CA ASN A 302 -20.54 15.94 -0.46
C ASN A 302 -20.81 15.21 -1.79
N CYS A 303 -19.76 14.82 -2.54
CA CYS A 303 -19.93 14.02 -3.73
C CYS A 303 -20.59 12.65 -3.46
N TRP A 304 -20.48 12.10 -2.26
CA TRP A 304 -21.07 10.79 -1.96
C TRP A 304 -22.60 10.79 -2.00
N VAL A 305 -23.22 11.92 -1.68
CA VAL A 305 -24.69 12.07 -1.63
C VAL A 305 -25.27 12.79 -2.85
N THR A 306 -24.43 13.29 -3.76
CA THR A 306 -24.86 14.06 -4.94
C THR A 306 -24.55 13.32 -6.24
N THR A 307 -23.28 13.30 -6.64
CA THR A 307 -22.85 12.81 -7.95
C THR A 307 -22.04 11.52 -7.89
N GLY A 308 -21.63 11.09 -6.67
CA GLY A 308 -20.69 9.99 -6.44
C GLY A 308 -19.28 10.30 -6.99
N LEU A 309 -18.26 9.77 -6.34
CA LEU A 309 -16.92 9.62 -6.90
C LEU A 309 -16.74 8.17 -7.26
N LYS A 310 -16.41 7.87 -8.52
CA LYS A 310 -16.33 6.50 -9.03
C LYS A 310 -15.37 5.63 -8.23
N GLU A 311 -14.23 6.19 -7.83
CA GLU A 311 -13.27 5.45 -7.02
C GLU A 311 -13.82 5.19 -5.61
N CYS A 312 -14.54 6.13 -4.99
CA CYS A 312 -15.22 5.89 -3.71
C CYS A 312 -16.30 4.81 -3.82
N SER A 313 -17.11 4.85 -4.88
CA SER A 313 -18.14 3.83 -5.15
C SER A 313 -17.54 2.44 -5.29
N LYS A 314 -16.44 2.32 -6.04
CA LYS A 314 -15.72 1.08 -6.27
C LYS A 314 -15.07 0.52 -5.00
N GLN A 315 -14.45 1.37 -4.16
CA GLN A 315 -13.68 0.93 -3.01
C GLN A 315 -14.50 0.87 -1.71
N CYS A 316 -15.49 1.74 -1.58
CA CYS A 316 -16.24 1.96 -0.34
C CYS A 316 -17.77 1.92 -0.48
N GLY A 317 -18.29 1.61 -1.69
CA GLY A 317 -19.72 1.39 -1.91
C GLY A 317 -20.23 0.12 -1.20
N SER A 318 -21.54 0.10 -0.91
CA SER A 318 -22.23 -0.99 -0.22
C SER A 318 -22.53 -2.22 -1.07
N PHE A 319 -21.76 -2.45 -2.12
CA PHE A 319 -21.78 -3.79 -2.75
C PHE A 319 -21.26 -4.80 -1.74
N ASP A 320 -21.85 -6.00 -1.69
CA ASP A 320 -21.38 -7.11 -0.85
C ASP A 320 -19.87 -7.28 -1.05
N LYS A 321 -19.11 -6.69 -0.15
CA LYS A 321 -17.66 -6.70 -0.26
C LYS A 321 -17.22 -8.09 0.05
N LEU A 322 -16.62 -8.68 -0.95
CA LEU A 322 -15.87 -9.91 -0.86
C LEU A 322 -14.84 -9.76 0.29
N ASN A 323 -15.27 -10.00 1.55
CA ASN A 323 -14.40 -10.21 2.71
C ASN A 323 -13.44 -11.39 2.50
N GLU A 324 -13.51 -12.01 1.32
CA GLU A 324 -12.77 -13.19 0.90
C GLU A 324 -11.42 -12.89 0.25
N GLN A 325 -11.00 -11.62 0.13
CA GLN A 325 -9.70 -11.28 -0.47
C GLN A 325 -8.50 -11.70 0.40
N PHE A 326 -8.73 -11.92 1.70
CA PHE A 326 -7.67 -12.26 2.63
C PHE A 326 -8.06 -13.47 3.45
N ILE A 327 -7.17 -14.45 3.51
CA ILE A 327 -7.20 -15.52 4.52
C ILE A 327 -6.01 -15.28 5.42
N ARG A 328 -6.25 -15.04 6.71
CA ARG A 328 -5.21 -14.84 7.72
C ARG A 328 -5.12 -16.08 8.60
N ILE A 329 -3.92 -16.52 8.84
CA ILE A 329 -3.60 -17.62 9.75
C ILE A 329 -2.63 -17.06 10.78
N THR A 330 -3.08 -16.94 12.03
CA THR A 330 -2.24 -16.56 13.15
C THR A 330 -1.50 -17.80 13.64
N HIS A 331 -0.20 -17.72 13.80
CA HIS A 331 0.56 -18.76 14.46
C HIS A 331 0.47 -18.53 15.95
N GLU A 332 -0.14 -19.46 16.68
CA GLU A 332 -0.12 -19.47 18.15
C GLU A 332 1.32 -19.80 18.58
N ASN A 333 1.89 -18.97 19.43
CA ASN A 333 3.21 -19.19 20.06
C ASN A 333 3.07 -20.13 21.26
#